data_a038de86e04fbce0b808cc3bbaf0ad3b
#
_entry.id   a038de86e04fbce0b808cc3bbaf0ad3b
#
_cell.length_a   1.000
_cell.length_b   1.000
_cell.length_c   1.000
_cell.angle_alpha   90.00
_cell.angle_beta   90.00
_cell.angle_gamma   90.00
#
_symmetry.space_group_name_H-M   'P 1'
#
loop_
_entity.id
_entity.type
_entity.pdbx_description
1 polymer ?
#
loop_
_entity_poly.entity_id
_entity_poly.type
_entity_poly.pdbx_seq_one_letter_code
_entity_poly.pdbx_strand_id
1 'polypeptide(L)'
;MTRHFLRDDDLSPQDQAEVLQLAAELKKDPLRCRPLEGPRGVAVIFDKNSTRTRFSFELGIAQLGGHAVVVDGRSTQLGRDETLQDTAQVLSRYVEAIVWRTFGQDRLEAMAATATVPVVNALSDEFHPCQVLADLQTIAERKGSLRGVKLSYFGDGANNMAHSLILGGVTAGIHVTVAAPDGFAPDPALVAVAEQRAEATGASVTVTADPDAAATGADVLVTDTWTSMGQEDDGLDRVKPFRPFQVNARLAALADPEAIVLHCLPAHRGDEITDEVMDGPASAVWDEAENRLHAQKALLVWLLERSR
;
A
#
# COMPACT_ATOMS: atom_id res chain seq x y z
N MET A 1 -12.43 9.43 19.60
CA MET A 1 -12.69 8.18 18.87
C MET A 1 -11.37 7.64 18.37
N THR A 2 -11.13 6.34 18.47
CA THR A 2 -9.94 5.68 17.92
C THR A 2 -9.89 5.84 16.40
N ARG A 3 -8.75 6.21 15.87
CA ARG A 3 -8.52 6.27 14.42
C ARG A 3 -7.92 4.95 13.93
N HIS A 4 -8.42 4.45 12.83
CA HIS A 4 -7.93 3.26 12.15
C HIS A 4 -7.36 3.63 10.79
N PHE A 5 -6.63 2.74 10.17
CA PHE A 5 -6.15 2.88 8.80
C PHE A 5 -6.40 1.59 8.02
N LEU A 6 -7.59 1.49 7.45
CA LEU A 6 -8.09 0.30 6.76
C LEU A 6 -8.02 0.47 5.24
N ARG A 7 -8.13 1.71 4.77
CA ARG A 7 -8.09 2.12 3.36
C ARG A 7 -7.27 3.40 3.22
N ASP A 8 -6.81 3.68 2.01
CA ASP A 8 -6.00 4.86 1.72
C ASP A 8 -6.76 6.17 1.96
N ASP A 9 -8.07 6.17 1.77
CA ASP A 9 -8.95 7.33 1.97
C ASP A 9 -9.39 7.55 3.43
N ASP A 10 -8.96 6.74 4.39
CA ASP A 10 -9.10 7.02 5.83
C ASP A 10 -8.24 8.20 6.29
N LEU A 11 -7.23 8.56 5.50
CA LEU A 11 -6.46 9.79 5.70
C LEU A 11 -7.02 10.91 4.82
N SER A 12 -7.20 12.08 5.42
CA SER A 12 -7.39 13.30 4.64
C SER A 12 -6.09 13.67 3.88
N PRO A 13 -6.13 14.53 2.87
CA PRO A 13 -4.91 15.01 2.22
C PRO A 13 -3.88 15.60 3.19
N GLN A 14 -4.36 16.31 4.23
CA GLN A 14 -3.50 16.84 5.28
C GLN A 14 -2.92 15.75 6.16
N ASP A 15 -3.74 14.79 6.62
CA ASP A 15 -3.28 13.67 7.45
C ASP A 15 -2.23 12.83 6.72
N GLN A 16 -2.45 12.56 5.42
CA GLN A 16 -1.49 11.83 4.58
C GLN A 16 -0.16 12.59 4.46
N ALA A 17 -0.22 13.89 4.22
CA ALA A 17 0.98 14.73 4.16
C ALA A 17 1.76 14.73 5.49
N GLU A 18 1.07 14.78 6.63
CA GLU A 18 1.69 14.69 7.96
C GLU A 18 2.39 13.33 8.17
N VAL A 19 1.74 12.23 7.78
CA VAL A 19 2.34 10.88 7.87
C VAL A 19 3.58 10.79 6.98
N LEU A 20 3.53 11.28 5.74
CA LEU A 20 4.67 11.26 4.82
C LEU A 20 5.83 12.15 5.29
N GLN A 21 5.54 13.33 5.85
CA GLN A 21 6.55 14.18 6.45
C GLN A 21 7.25 13.48 7.62
N LEU A 22 6.47 12.87 8.51
CA LEU A 22 7.01 12.11 9.64
C LEU A 22 7.83 10.90 9.17
N ALA A 23 7.42 10.24 8.09
CA ALA A 23 8.17 9.14 7.49
C ALA A 23 9.55 9.59 7.00
N ALA A 24 9.63 10.73 6.32
CA ALA A 24 10.88 11.32 5.87
C ALA A 24 11.80 11.72 7.05
N GLU A 25 11.23 12.20 8.15
CA GLU A 25 11.96 12.52 9.37
C GLU A 25 12.49 11.26 10.07
N LEU A 26 11.67 10.21 10.16
CA LEU A 26 12.05 8.92 10.75
C LEU A 26 13.04 8.13 9.88
N LYS A 27 13.10 8.40 8.57
CA LYS A 27 14.14 7.87 7.70
C LYS A 27 15.50 8.50 8.01
N LYS A 28 15.55 9.81 8.28
CA LYS A 28 16.78 10.54 8.62
C LYS A 28 17.29 10.22 10.04
N ASP A 29 16.36 10.06 10.99
CA ASP A 29 16.66 9.71 12.39
C ASP A 29 15.69 8.61 12.86
N PRO A 30 16.04 7.32 12.63
CA PRO A 30 15.15 6.20 12.87
C PRO A 30 14.71 6.00 14.33
N LEU A 31 15.43 6.58 15.29
CA LEU A 31 15.19 6.40 16.73
C LEU A 31 14.72 7.69 17.43
N ARG A 32 14.40 8.75 16.67
CA ARG A 32 14.04 10.07 17.23
C ARG A 32 12.79 10.08 18.11
N CYS A 33 11.87 9.18 17.92
CA CYS A 33 10.67 9.04 18.77
C CYS A 33 10.43 7.60 19.16
N ARG A 34 9.96 7.42 20.40
CA ARG A 34 9.75 6.09 20.99
C ARG A 34 8.41 6.00 21.72
N PRO A 35 7.27 6.16 21.02
CA PRO A 35 5.95 6.19 21.65
C PRO A 35 5.54 4.86 22.29
N LEU A 36 6.23 3.77 21.94
CA LEU A 36 6.00 2.42 22.44
C LEU A 36 7.00 2.00 23.52
N GLU A 37 7.81 2.94 24.02
CA GLU A 37 8.79 2.63 25.07
C GLU A 37 8.12 2.09 26.34
N GLY A 38 8.74 1.03 26.95
CA GLY A 38 8.23 0.49 28.16
C GLY A 38 8.12 -1.03 28.33
N PRO A 39 8.43 -1.91 27.35
CA PRO A 39 8.07 -2.03 25.95
C PRO A 39 6.57 -2.32 25.78
N ARG A 40 5.83 -1.44 25.09
CA ARG A 40 4.41 -1.64 24.79
C ARG A 40 4.25 -2.58 23.59
N GLY A 41 3.20 -3.43 23.65
CA GLY A 41 2.96 -4.41 22.60
C GLY A 41 2.19 -3.88 21.41
N VAL A 42 2.49 -4.39 20.21
CA VAL A 42 1.67 -4.26 19.02
C VAL A 42 1.41 -5.65 18.45
N ALA A 43 0.14 -6.02 18.26
CA ALA A 43 -0.21 -7.27 17.61
C ALA A 43 0.02 -7.15 16.10
N VAL A 44 0.76 -8.08 15.51
CA VAL A 44 1.02 -8.14 14.06
C VAL A 44 0.57 -9.50 13.54
N ILE A 45 -0.61 -9.56 12.95
CA ILE A 45 -1.30 -10.79 12.61
C ILE A 45 -1.22 -11.05 11.10
N PHE A 46 -0.91 -12.29 10.71
CA PHE A 46 -0.78 -12.71 9.32
C PHE A 46 -1.68 -13.89 9.01
N ASP A 47 -2.69 -13.70 8.19
CA ASP A 47 -3.46 -14.80 7.56
C ASP A 47 -2.82 -15.24 6.24
N LYS A 48 -2.05 -14.34 5.60
CA LYS A 48 -1.26 -14.57 4.38
C LYS A 48 0.23 -14.36 4.67
N ASN A 49 1.07 -15.19 4.07
CA ASN A 49 2.52 -15.09 4.20
C ASN A 49 3.05 -13.72 3.71
N SER A 50 4.06 -13.20 4.39
CA SER A 50 4.74 -11.99 3.96
C SER A 50 6.12 -11.88 4.62
N THR A 51 7.16 -11.71 3.83
CA THR A 51 8.52 -11.43 4.32
C THR A 51 8.66 -9.94 4.62
N ARG A 52 8.45 -9.08 3.63
CA ARG A 52 8.66 -7.62 3.74
C ARG A 52 7.79 -6.97 4.81
N THR A 53 6.50 -7.24 4.83
CA THR A 53 5.57 -6.68 5.82
C THR A 53 5.94 -7.13 7.24
N ARG A 54 6.36 -8.40 7.41
CA ARG A 54 6.79 -8.91 8.69
C ARG A 54 8.00 -8.16 9.21
N PHE A 55 9.08 -8.12 8.42
CA PHE A 55 10.31 -7.44 8.83
C PHE A 55 10.12 -5.95 9.06
N SER A 56 9.38 -5.25 8.18
CA SER A 56 9.19 -3.81 8.30
C SER A 56 8.38 -3.41 9.53
N PHE A 57 7.31 -4.14 9.88
CA PHE A 57 6.57 -3.87 11.11
C PHE A 57 7.35 -4.30 12.35
N GLU A 58 7.93 -5.50 12.38
CA GLU A 58 8.65 -6.01 13.55
C GLU A 58 9.82 -5.10 13.93
N LEU A 59 10.67 -4.76 12.96
CA LEU A 59 11.79 -3.85 13.18
C LEU A 59 11.33 -2.41 13.44
N GLY A 60 10.30 -1.95 12.74
CA GLY A 60 9.73 -0.62 12.95
C GLY A 60 9.20 -0.44 14.38
N ILE A 61 8.45 -1.39 14.89
CA ILE A 61 7.93 -1.39 16.27
C ILE A 61 9.09 -1.42 17.28
N ALA A 62 10.12 -2.23 17.04
CA ALA A 62 11.30 -2.26 17.89
C ALA A 62 12.04 -0.92 17.93
N GLN A 63 12.19 -0.24 16.78
CA GLN A 63 12.77 1.10 16.70
C GLN A 63 11.93 2.15 17.44
N LEU A 64 10.60 2.00 17.49
CA LEU A 64 9.69 2.83 18.26
C LEU A 64 9.69 2.51 19.77
N GLY A 65 10.54 1.58 20.22
CA GLY A 65 10.70 1.18 21.62
C GLY A 65 9.72 0.11 22.09
N GLY A 66 8.92 -0.46 21.18
CA GLY A 66 7.89 -1.44 21.47
C GLY A 66 8.32 -2.88 21.25
N HIS A 67 7.34 -3.77 21.41
CA HIS A 67 7.47 -5.20 21.15
C HIS A 67 6.38 -5.64 20.16
N ALA A 68 6.79 -6.24 19.04
CA ALA A 68 5.86 -6.82 18.09
C ALA A 68 5.50 -8.25 18.52
N VAL A 69 4.21 -8.49 18.74
CA VAL A 69 3.67 -9.85 18.95
C VAL A 69 3.22 -10.36 17.59
N VAL A 70 4.13 -11.05 16.90
CA VAL A 70 3.88 -11.55 15.53
C VAL A 70 3.19 -12.89 15.60
N VAL A 71 2.02 -13.00 14.98
CA VAL A 71 1.15 -14.17 15.07
C VAL A 71 0.73 -14.65 13.68
N ASP A 72 0.79 -15.97 13.44
CA ASP A 72 0.12 -16.61 12.31
C ASP A 72 -1.37 -16.79 12.67
N GLY A 73 -2.27 -16.07 11.98
CA GLY A 73 -3.71 -16.13 12.24
C GLY A 73 -4.28 -17.54 12.15
N ARG A 74 -3.69 -18.40 11.32
CA ARG A 74 -4.09 -19.82 11.19
C ARG A 74 -3.84 -20.64 12.44
N SER A 75 -2.92 -20.20 13.31
CA SER A 75 -2.58 -20.84 14.58
C SER A 75 -3.35 -20.29 15.77
N THR A 76 -4.30 -19.38 15.55
CA THR A 76 -5.12 -18.73 16.57
C THR A 76 -6.59 -19.15 16.48
N GLN A 77 -7.40 -18.72 17.44
CA GLN A 77 -8.85 -18.89 17.44
C GLN A 77 -9.57 -17.86 16.54
N LEU A 78 -8.82 -16.94 15.94
CA LEU A 78 -9.30 -15.77 15.21
C LEU A 78 -10.25 -16.16 14.07
N GLY A 79 -11.54 -15.79 14.21
CA GLY A 79 -12.57 -16.05 13.20
C GLY A 79 -12.95 -17.52 13.03
N ARG A 80 -12.63 -18.38 14.00
CA ARG A 80 -13.07 -19.78 14.06
C ARG A 80 -14.07 -20.00 15.19
N ASP A 81 -13.56 -20.13 16.41
CA ASP A 81 -14.36 -20.35 17.62
C ASP A 81 -14.61 -19.07 18.40
N GLU A 82 -13.88 -17.98 18.10
CA GLU A 82 -14.00 -16.66 18.69
C GLU A 82 -14.40 -15.63 17.62
N THR A 83 -15.29 -14.73 17.96
CA THR A 83 -15.70 -13.65 17.04
C THR A 83 -14.59 -12.62 16.88
N LEU A 84 -14.55 -11.93 15.74
CA LEU A 84 -13.58 -10.83 15.51
C LEU A 84 -13.77 -9.71 16.52
N GLN A 85 -15.03 -9.47 16.96
CA GLN A 85 -15.39 -8.48 17.96
C GLN A 85 -14.82 -8.83 19.34
N ASP A 86 -14.92 -10.09 19.77
CA ASP A 86 -14.36 -10.54 21.04
C ASP A 86 -12.85 -10.48 21.04
N THR A 87 -12.23 -10.95 19.95
CA THR A 87 -10.78 -10.82 19.75
C THR A 87 -10.33 -9.36 19.80
N ALA A 88 -11.05 -8.44 19.13
CA ALA A 88 -10.74 -7.01 19.15
C ALA A 88 -10.79 -6.42 20.57
N GLN A 89 -11.80 -6.81 21.36
CA GLN A 89 -11.94 -6.36 22.74
C GLN A 89 -10.81 -6.88 23.64
N VAL A 90 -10.42 -8.14 23.48
CA VAL A 90 -9.31 -8.75 24.24
C VAL A 90 -7.99 -8.08 23.85
N LEU A 91 -7.67 -8.01 22.56
CA LEU A 91 -6.42 -7.41 22.09
C LEU A 91 -6.31 -5.93 22.46
N SER A 92 -7.40 -5.18 22.44
CA SER A 92 -7.42 -3.77 22.88
C SER A 92 -7.01 -3.56 24.34
N ARG A 93 -6.96 -4.62 25.16
CA ARG A 93 -6.49 -4.56 26.55
C ARG A 93 -5.03 -4.97 26.73
N TYR A 94 -4.44 -5.56 25.68
CA TYR A 94 -3.07 -6.10 25.72
C TYR A 94 -2.09 -5.28 24.94
N VAL A 95 -2.54 -4.62 23.83
CA VAL A 95 -1.67 -3.97 22.87
C VAL A 95 -2.09 -2.53 22.60
N GLU A 96 -1.16 -1.74 22.06
CA GLU A 96 -1.40 -0.33 21.69
C GLU A 96 -1.95 -0.17 20.26
N ALA A 97 -1.76 -1.18 19.40
CA ALA A 97 -2.28 -1.22 18.04
C ALA A 97 -2.39 -2.67 17.54
N ILE A 98 -3.26 -2.89 16.56
CA ILE A 98 -3.43 -4.16 15.85
C ILE A 98 -3.08 -3.92 14.38
N VAL A 99 -2.08 -4.62 13.87
CA VAL A 99 -1.69 -4.67 12.46
C VAL A 99 -2.13 -6.01 11.90
N TRP A 100 -2.94 -6.02 10.84
CA TRP A 100 -3.47 -7.26 10.31
C TRP A 100 -3.35 -7.35 8.79
N ARG A 101 -2.72 -8.42 8.32
CA ARG A 101 -2.70 -8.83 6.91
C ARG A 101 -3.65 -10.00 6.75
N THR A 102 -4.78 -9.79 6.07
CA THR A 102 -5.88 -10.74 5.99
C THR A 102 -6.40 -10.90 4.55
N PHE A 103 -7.57 -11.47 4.41
CA PHE A 103 -8.31 -11.63 3.17
C PHE A 103 -9.30 -10.46 2.98
N GLY A 104 -10.61 -10.69 3.11
CA GLY A 104 -11.64 -9.68 2.87
C GLY A 104 -11.53 -8.45 3.77
N GLN A 105 -11.85 -7.31 3.21
CA GLN A 105 -11.86 -6.01 3.89
C GLN A 105 -12.86 -5.95 5.04
N ASP A 106 -13.99 -6.65 4.91
CA ASP A 106 -15.03 -6.79 5.94
C ASP A 106 -14.50 -7.30 7.28
N ARG A 107 -13.47 -8.14 7.27
CA ARG A 107 -12.82 -8.66 8.47
C ARG A 107 -12.09 -7.54 9.24
N LEU A 108 -11.41 -6.66 8.52
CA LEU A 108 -10.73 -5.49 9.11
C LEU A 108 -11.75 -4.50 9.68
N GLU A 109 -12.83 -4.27 8.96
CA GLU A 109 -13.93 -3.39 9.40
C GLU A 109 -14.62 -3.94 10.66
N ALA A 110 -14.87 -5.25 10.71
CA ALA A 110 -15.43 -5.92 11.89
C ALA A 110 -14.50 -5.83 13.12
N MET A 111 -13.18 -5.97 12.91
CA MET A 111 -12.18 -5.78 13.97
C MET A 111 -12.16 -4.33 14.45
N ALA A 112 -12.13 -3.37 13.53
CA ALA A 112 -12.06 -1.94 13.84
C ALA A 112 -13.33 -1.41 14.52
N ALA A 113 -14.51 -1.99 14.21
CA ALA A 113 -15.78 -1.57 14.80
C ALA A 113 -15.85 -1.68 16.33
N THR A 114 -15.04 -2.56 16.92
CA THR A 114 -15.03 -2.80 18.38
C THR A 114 -13.68 -2.56 19.05
N ALA A 115 -12.60 -2.46 18.27
CA ALA A 115 -11.27 -2.16 18.80
C ALA A 115 -11.22 -0.74 19.39
N THR A 116 -10.63 -0.62 20.58
CA THR A 116 -10.36 0.67 21.23
C THR A 116 -8.92 1.16 21.03
N VAL A 117 -8.16 0.42 20.23
CA VAL A 117 -6.82 0.75 19.76
C VAL A 117 -6.80 0.80 18.23
N PRO A 118 -5.85 1.50 17.60
CA PRO A 118 -5.74 1.55 16.14
C PRO A 118 -5.69 0.17 15.49
N VAL A 119 -6.47 -0.02 14.44
CA VAL A 119 -6.38 -1.17 13.52
C VAL A 119 -5.75 -0.68 12.22
N VAL A 120 -4.73 -1.39 11.75
CA VAL A 120 -3.97 -1.07 10.53
C VAL A 120 -4.09 -2.21 9.54
N ASN A 121 -4.57 -1.91 8.34
CA ASN A 121 -4.57 -2.82 7.21
C ASN A 121 -3.15 -2.97 6.65
N ALA A 122 -2.49 -4.09 6.92
CA ALA A 122 -1.20 -4.41 6.34
C ALA A 122 -1.28 -4.97 4.91
N LEU A 123 -2.40 -5.48 4.51
CA LEU A 123 -2.93 -5.86 3.20
C LEU A 123 -4.26 -6.60 3.38
N SER A 124 -5.24 -6.26 2.56
CA SER A 124 -6.44 -7.07 2.29
C SER A 124 -6.50 -7.47 0.81
N ASP A 125 -7.54 -8.20 0.42
CA ASP A 125 -7.77 -8.53 -1.00
C ASP A 125 -8.10 -7.28 -1.81
N GLU A 126 -8.70 -6.27 -1.17
CA GLU A 126 -9.15 -5.04 -1.80
C GLU A 126 -8.16 -3.88 -1.72
N PHE A 127 -7.29 -3.84 -0.68
CA PHE A 127 -6.38 -2.70 -0.46
C PHE A 127 -5.01 -3.11 0.09
N HIS A 128 -3.99 -2.30 -0.26
CA HIS A 128 -2.64 -2.38 0.31
C HIS A 128 -2.12 -0.99 0.75
N PRO A 129 -2.82 -0.31 1.66
CA PRO A 129 -2.60 1.12 1.92
C PRO A 129 -1.22 1.42 2.52
N CYS A 130 -0.65 0.50 3.30
CA CYS A 130 0.72 0.65 3.82
C CYS A 130 1.80 0.60 2.73
N GLN A 131 1.53 -0.05 1.60
CA GLN A 131 2.42 -0.03 0.44
C GLN A 131 2.38 1.33 -0.22
N VAL A 132 1.18 1.85 -0.49
CA VAL A 132 1.02 3.12 -1.19
C VAL A 132 1.61 4.29 -0.40
N LEU A 133 1.58 4.28 0.92
CA LEU A 133 2.33 5.27 1.71
C LEU A 133 3.84 5.23 1.44
N ALA A 134 4.44 4.05 1.22
CA ALA A 134 5.84 3.93 0.87
C ALA A 134 6.12 4.36 -0.58
N ASP A 135 5.21 4.04 -1.51
CA ASP A 135 5.27 4.50 -2.90
C ASP A 135 5.27 6.03 -2.96
N LEU A 136 4.32 6.66 -2.26
CA LEU A 136 4.21 8.13 -2.17
C LEU A 136 5.45 8.76 -1.55
N GLN A 137 6.01 8.16 -0.48
CA GLN A 137 7.27 8.63 0.10
C GLN A 137 8.40 8.57 -0.93
N THR A 138 8.51 7.45 -1.67
CA THR A 138 9.54 7.26 -2.70
C THR A 138 9.39 8.26 -3.84
N ILE A 139 8.16 8.49 -4.30
CA ILE A 139 7.87 9.50 -5.33
C ILE A 139 8.27 10.89 -4.84
N ALA A 140 7.90 11.26 -3.61
CA ALA A 140 8.27 12.55 -3.03
C ALA A 140 9.79 12.74 -2.91
N GLU A 141 10.52 11.70 -2.54
CA GLU A 141 11.99 11.71 -2.45
C GLU A 141 12.66 11.86 -3.83
N ARG A 142 12.12 11.21 -4.85
CA ARG A 142 12.71 11.18 -6.19
C ARG A 142 12.28 12.35 -7.08
N LYS A 143 11.03 12.82 -6.91
CA LYS A 143 10.45 13.90 -7.74
C LYS A 143 10.37 15.25 -7.02
N GLY A 144 10.59 15.30 -5.70
CA GLY A 144 10.54 16.52 -4.90
C GLY A 144 9.12 17.01 -4.56
N SER A 145 8.09 16.53 -5.25
CA SER A 145 6.68 16.85 -5.01
C SER A 145 5.79 15.66 -5.41
N LEU A 146 4.62 15.57 -4.78
CA LEU A 146 3.57 14.63 -5.20
C LEU A 146 2.54 15.30 -6.11
N ARG A 147 2.25 16.58 -5.85
CA ARG A 147 1.18 17.29 -6.55
C ARG A 147 1.51 17.47 -8.02
N GLY A 148 0.59 17.01 -8.87
CA GLY A 148 0.68 17.09 -10.32
C GLY A 148 1.54 16.02 -10.98
N VAL A 149 2.14 15.12 -10.21
CA VAL A 149 2.84 13.93 -10.74
C VAL A 149 1.84 13.06 -11.50
N LYS A 150 2.26 12.52 -12.64
CA LYS A 150 1.52 11.57 -13.46
C LYS A 150 2.01 10.16 -13.17
N LEU A 151 1.20 9.38 -12.48
CA LEU A 151 1.48 7.99 -12.18
C LEU A 151 0.65 7.08 -13.08
N SER A 152 1.29 6.11 -13.72
CA SER A 152 0.61 5.10 -14.52
C SER A 152 0.87 3.70 -13.97
N TYR A 153 -0.21 3.00 -13.62
CA TYR A 153 -0.20 1.61 -13.20
C TYR A 153 -0.51 0.70 -14.40
N PHE A 154 0.21 -0.42 -14.52
CA PHE A 154 0.09 -1.38 -15.61
C PHE A 154 -0.15 -2.79 -15.07
N GLY A 155 -1.27 -3.42 -15.44
CA GLY A 155 -1.59 -4.79 -15.04
C GLY A 155 -3.04 -4.98 -14.63
N ASP A 156 -3.27 -5.78 -13.59
CA ASP A 156 -4.62 -6.05 -13.06
C ASP A 156 -5.16 -4.81 -12.32
N GLY A 157 -6.02 -4.06 -12.99
CA GLY A 157 -6.66 -2.87 -12.42
C GLY A 157 -7.68 -3.20 -11.33
N ALA A 158 -8.11 -4.45 -11.20
CA ALA A 158 -9.05 -4.90 -10.17
C ALA A 158 -8.34 -5.41 -8.91
N ASN A 159 -7.01 -5.35 -8.84
CA ASN A 159 -6.26 -5.79 -7.67
C ASN A 159 -6.14 -4.70 -6.60
N ASN A 160 -5.68 -5.11 -5.42
CA ASN A 160 -5.53 -4.22 -4.25
C ASN A 160 -4.52 -3.10 -4.43
N MET A 161 -3.46 -3.30 -5.25
CA MET A 161 -2.48 -2.24 -5.52
C MET A 161 -3.07 -1.14 -6.39
N ALA A 162 -3.80 -1.50 -7.46
CA ALA A 162 -4.47 -0.53 -8.32
C ALA A 162 -5.50 0.29 -7.51
N HIS A 163 -6.31 -0.38 -6.67
CA HIS A 163 -7.29 0.28 -5.83
C HIS A 163 -6.65 1.27 -4.84
N SER A 164 -5.61 0.85 -4.15
CA SER A 164 -4.89 1.70 -3.20
C SER A 164 -4.16 2.86 -3.89
N LEU A 165 -3.52 2.62 -5.05
CA LEU A 165 -2.87 3.68 -5.83
C LEU A 165 -3.86 4.73 -6.31
N ILE A 166 -5.07 4.32 -6.73
CA ILE A 166 -6.15 5.25 -7.12
C ILE A 166 -6.49 6.14 -5.93
N LEU A 167 -6.86 5.59 -4.78
CA LEU A 167 -7.31 6.37 -3.62
C LEU A 167 -6.17 7.19 -2.99
N GLY A 168 -5.04 6.55 -2.73
CA GLY A 168 -3.88 7.19 -2.10
C GLY A 168 -3.24 8.24 -3.00
N GLY A 169 -3.16 7.98 -4.30
CA GLY A 169 -2.60 8.90 -5.28
C GLY A 169 -3.42 10.17 -5.43
N VAL A 170 -4.75 10.06 -5.60
CA VAL A 170 -5.60 11.27 -5.71
C VAL A 170 -5.63 12.05 -4.39
N THR A 171 -5.52 11.37 -3.25
CA THR A 171 -5.40 12.04 -1.94
C THR A 171 -4.13 12.89 -1.87
N ALA A 172 -3.03 12.43 -2.48
CA ALA A 172 -1.76 13.15 -2.57
C ALA A 172 -1.72 14.24 -3.65
N GLY A 173 -2.74 14.34 -4.50
CA GLY A 173 -2.78 15.27 -5.64
C GLY A 173 -2.07 14.74 -6.89
N ILE A 174 -1.92 13.43 -7.03
CA ILE A 174 -1.32 12.74 -8.17
C ILE A 174 -2.40 12.46 -9.23
N HIS A 175 -2.07 12.63 -10.50
CA HIS A 175 -2.88 12.16 -11.62
C HIS A 175 -2.61 10.67 -11.84
N VAL A 176 -3.59 9.82 -11.55
CA VAL A 176 -3.45 8.36 -11.63
C VAL A 176 -4.09 7.83 -12.91
N THR A 177 -3.31 7.11 -13.70
CA THR A 177 -3.80 6.35 -14.86
C THR A 177 -3.66 4.86 -14.58
N VAL A 178 -4.74 4.10 -14.74
CA VAL A 178 -4.72 2.63 -14.67
C VAL A 178 -4.86 2.06 -16.06
N ALA A 179 -3.83 1.41 -16.55
CA ALA A 179 -3.82 0.67 -17.80
C ALA A 179 -4.02 -0.82 -17.53
N ALA A 180 -5.19 -1.34 -17.89
CA ALA A 180 -5.58 -2.71 -17.64
C ALA A 180 -6.27 -3.33 -18.87
N PRO A 181 -6.10 -4.64 -19.13
CA PRO A 181 -6.83 -5.30 -20.20
C PRO A 181 -8.34 -5.34 -19.92
N ASP A 182 -9.12 -5.52 -20.98
CA ASP A 182 -10.58 -5.69 -20.87
C ASP A 182 -10.93 -6.80 -19.88
N GLY A 183 -11.87 -6.53 -18.99
CA GLY A 183 -12.31 -7.43 -17.93
C GLY A 183 -11.50 -7.35 -16.63
N PHE A 184 -10.42 -6.54 -16.59
CA PHE A 184 -9.56 -6.32 -15.43
C PHE A 184 -9.49 -4.85 -15.02
N ALA A 185 -10.50 -4.07 -15.36
CA ALA A 185 -10.60 -2.67 -14.94
C ALA A 185 -10.89 -2.57 -13.42
N PRO A 186 -10.50 -1.46 -12.76
CA PRO A 186 -10.86 -1.22 -11.36
C PRO A 186 -12.37 -1.10 -11.17
N ASP A 187 -12.84 -1.34 -9.93
CA ASP A 187 -14.24 -1.17 -9.55
C ASP A 187 -14.72 0.25 -9.89
N PRO A 188 -15.77 0.43 -10.72
CA PRO A 188 -16.29 1.74 -11.05
C PRO A 188 -16.78 2.55 -9.83
N ALA A 189 -17.25 1.89 -8.78
CA ALA A 189 -17.67 2.57 -7.56
C ALA A 189 -16.47 3.17 -6.81
N LEU A 190 -15.33 2.47 -6.80
CA LEU A 190 -14.09 3.00 -6.23
C LEU A 190 -13.56 4.17 -7.07
N VAL A 191 -13.61 4.07 -8.39
CA VAL A 191 -13.19 5.16 -9.29
C VAL A 191 -14.04 6.41 -9.02
N ALA A 192 -15.35 6.27 -8.88
CA ALA A 192 -16.23 7.40 -8.57
C ALA A 192 -15.91 8.09 -7.22
N VAL A 193 -15.56 7.29 -6.19
CA VAL A 193 -15.09 7.84 -4.91
C VAL A 193 -13.79 8.62 -5.08
N ALA A 194 -12.87 8.09 -5.87
CA ALA A 194 -11.58 8.73 -6.13
C ALA A 194 -11.73 10.02 -6.96
N GLU A 195 -12.61 10.04 -7.96
CA GLU A 195 -12.93 11.24 -8.75
C GLU A 195 -13.47 12.38 -7.87
N GLN A 196 -14.41 12.06 -6.97
CA GLN A 196 -14.92 13.03 -6.01
C GLN A 196 -13.81 13.61 -5.11
N ARG A 197 -12.87 12.75 -4.67
CA ARG A 197 -11.74 13.17 -3.85
C ARG A 197 -10.72 14.01 -4.64
N ALA A 198 -10.54 13.69 -5.90
CA ALA A 198 -9.64 14.38 -6.82
C ALA A 198 -10.04 15.85 -7.03
N GLU A 199 -11.34 16.18 -6.97
CA GLU A 199 -11.83 17.57 -7.05
C GLU A 199 -11.18 18.47 -5.98
N ALA A 200 -10.99 17.97 -4.76
CA ALA A 200 -10.42 18.74 -3.66
C ALA A 200 -8.89 18.90 -3.77
N THR A 201 -8.20 17.99 -4.45
CA THR A 201 -6.73 17.94 -4.54
C THR A 201 -6.19 18.47 -5.88
N GLY A 202 -7.06 18.58 -6.89
CA GLY A 202 -6.68 18.92 -8.27
C GLY A 202 -6.07 17.74 -9.02
N ALA A 203 -6.25 16.51 -8.51
CA ALA A 203 -5.83 15.26 -9.13
C ALA A 203 -6.81 14.80 -10.23
N SER A 204 -6.56 13.67 -10.84
CA SER A 204 -7.49 12.99 -11.75
C SER A 204 -7.28 11.47 -11.73
N VAL A 205 -8.30 10.74 -12.14
CA VAL A 205 -8.24 9.30 -12.42
C VAL A 205 -8.55 9.05 -13.88
N THR A 206 -7.79 8.20 -14.53
CA THR A 206 -8.04 7.73 -15.90
C THR A 206 -7.93 6.22 -15.94
N VAL A 207 -8.86 5.54 -16.59
CA VAL A 207 -8.80 4.09 -16.83
C VAL A 207 -8.74 3.87 -18.34
N THR A 208 -7.81 3.05 -18.80
CA THR A 208 -7.61 2.78 -20.24
C THR A 208 -7.17 1.36 -20.51
N ALA A 209 -7.48 0.85 -21.69
CA ALA A 209 -6.94 -0.41 -22.21
C ALA A 209 -5.70 -0.19 -23.13
N ASP A 210 -5.25 1.05 -23.28
CA ASP A 210 -4.10 1.42 -24.10
C ASP A 210 -2.86 1.69 -23.22
N PRO A 211 -1.91 0.74 -23.10
CA PRO A 211 -0.72 0.91 -22.31
C PRO A 211 0.24 1.97 -22.83
N ASP A 212 0.28 2.20 -24.16
CA ASP A 212 1.16 3.19 -24.75
C ASP A 212 0.67 4.62 -24.44
N ALA A 213 -0.63 4.85 -24.54
CA ALA A 213 -1.24 6.11 -24.12
C ALA A 213 -1.02 6.38 -22.62
N ALA A 214 -1.14 5.36 -21.76
CA ALA A 214 -0.90 5.48 -20.34
C ALA A 214 0.57 5.79 -20.01
N ALA A 215 1.52 5.20 -20.73
CA ALA A 215 2.95 5.41 -20.49
C ALA A 215 3.44 6.77 -20.97
N THR A 216 2.79 7.33 -22.00
CA THR A 216 3.27 8.56 -22.65
C THR A 216 3.32 9.75 -21.69
N GLY A 217 4.55 10.20 -21.39
CA GLY A 217 4.81 11.33 -20.50
C GLY A 217 4.45 11.10 -19.03
N ALA A 218 4.37 9.83 -18.60
CA ALA A 218 4.20 9.48 -17.18
C ALA A 218 5.50 9.77 -16.40
N ASP A 219 5.39 10.32 -15.22
CA ASP A 219 6.51 10.56 -14.30
C ASP A 219 6.87 9.31 -13.48
N VAL A 220 5.89 8.40 -13.29
CA VAL A 220 6.03 7.19 -12.50
C VAL A 220 5.32 6.05 -13.22
N LEU A 221 6.04 4.96 -13.45
CA LEU A 221 5.48 3.70 -13.94
C LEU A 221 5.42 2.71 -12.78
N VAL A 222 4.25 2.13 -12.54
CA VAL A 222 4.03 1.15 -11.46
C VAL A 222 3.46 -0.12 -12.07
N THR A 223 3.93 -1.26 -11.61
CA THR A 223 3.31 -2.55 -11.93
C THR A 223 3.34 -3.47 -10.71
N ASP A 224 2.54 -4.50 -10.74
CA ASP A 224 2.48 -5.56 -9.74
C ASP A 224 2.25 -6.90 -10.45
N THR A 225 2.38 -8.00 -9.72
CA THR A 225 2.21 -9.35 -10.26
C THR A 225 0.84 -9.48 -10.95
N TRP A 226 0.81 -10.14 -12.10
CA TRP A 226 -0.45 -10.38 -12.82
C TRP A 226 -1.36 -11.40 -12.13
N THR A 227 -0.76 -12.25 -11.29
CA THR A 227 -1.48 -13.22 -10.48
C THR A 227 -1.18 -12.95 -9.02
N SER A 228 -2.15 -12.42 -8.29
CA SER A 228 -2.00 -12.15 -6.87
C SER A 228 -2.05 -13.44 -6.05
N MET A 229 -1.47 -13.42 -4.84
CA MET A 229 -1.50 -14.57 -3.93
C MET A 229 -2.93 -15.01 -3.63
N GLY A 230 -3.23 -16.28 -3.93
CA GLY A 230 -4.56 -16.89 -3.78
C GLY A 230 -5.39 -16.89 -5.06
N GLN A 231 -4.84 -16.40 -6.17
CA GLN A 231 -5.48 -16.41 -7.49
C GLN A 231 -4.80 -17.39 -8.47
N GLU A 232 -3.85 -18.19 -7.99
CA GLU A 232 -3.03 -19.07 -8.83
C GLU A 232 -3.87 -20.11 -9.57
N ASP A 233 -5.01 -20.52 -9.00
CA ASP A 233 -5.90 -21.56 -9.51
C ASP A 233 -7.32 -21.03 -9.85
N ASP A 234 -7.48 -19.72 -10.13
CA ASP A 234 -8.79 -19.14 -10.47
C ASP A 234 -9.29 -19.48 -11.89
N GLY A 235 -8.47 -20.20 -12.65
CA GLY A 235 -8.80 -20.68 -14.01
C GLY A 235 -8.70 -19.60 -15.10
N LEU A 236 -8.21 -18.40 -14.79
CA LEU A 236 -8.03 -17.34 -15.75
C LEU A 236 -6.63 -17.38 -16.38
N ASP A 237 -6.56 -17.20 -17.70
CA ASP A 237 -5.29 -16.94 -18.38
C ASP A 237 -4.88 -15.47 -18.11
N ARG A 238 -3.99 -15.27 -17.14
CA ARG A 238 -3.49 -13.94 -16.78
C ARG A 238 -2.23 -13.54 -17.55
N VAL A 239 -1.61 -14.45 -18.30
CA VAL A 239 -0.39 -14.13 -19.06
C VAL A 239 -0.73 -13.47 -20.39
N LYS A 240 -1.60 -14.07 -21.19
CA LYS A 240 -1.90 -13.60 -22.54
C LYS A 240 -2.52 -12.20 -22.58
N PRO A 241 -3.59 -11.88 -21.81
CA PRO A 241 -4.18 -10.54 -21.84
C PRO A 241 -3.26 -9.46 -21.24
N PHE A 242 -2.40 -9.83 -20.29
CA PHE A 242 -1.51 -8.86 -19.63
C PHE A 242 -0.19 -8.59 -20.38
N ARG A 243 0.20 -9.45 -21.32
CA ARG A 243 1.46 -9.28 -22.05
C ARG A 243 1.67 -7.89 -22.69
N PRO A 244 0.65 -7.20 -23.27
CA PRO A 244 0.81 -5.82 -23.77
C PRO A 244 1.11 -4.79 -22.68
N PHE A 245 0.78 -5.10 -21.42
CA PHE A 245 0.93 -4.20 -20.26
C PHE A 245 2.25 -4.43 -19.49
N GLN A 246 3.15 -5.30 -20.02
CA GLN A 246 4.46 -5.53 -19.43
C GLN A 246 5.28 -4.22 -19.42
N VAL A 247 5.80 -3.84 -18.26
CA VAL A 247 6.73 -2.70 -18.13
C VAL A 247 8.11 -3.16 -18.61
N ASN A 248 8.40 -2.86 -19.86
CA ASN A 248 9.64 -3.18 -20.56
C ASN A 248 10.31 -1.90 -21.10
N ALA A 249 11.49 -2.02 -21.68
CA ALA A 249 12.25 -0.88 -22.21
C ALA A 249 11.47 -0.03 -23.24
N ARG A 250 10.64 -0.69 -24.09
CA ARG A 250 9.80 0.02 -25.07
C ARG A 250 8.75 0.90 -24.37
N LEU A 251 8.06 0.34 -23.39
CA LEU A 251 7.02 1.08 -22.64
C LEU A 251 7.65 2.20 -21.81
N ALA A 252 8.75 1.90 -21.12
CA ALA A 252 9.49 2.89 -20.32
C ALA A 252 10.04 4.05 -21.17
N ALA A 253 10.40 3.81 -22.43
CA ALA A 253 10.86 4.86 -23.34
C ALA A 253 9.78 5.86 -23.78
N LEU A 254 8.48 5.58 -23.54
CA LEU A 254 7.37 6.50 -23.78
C LEU A 254 7.14 7.47 -22.60
N ALA A 255 7.63 7.14 -21.43
CA ALA A 255 7.49 7.93 -20.22
C ALA A 255 8.37 9.20 -20.28
N ASP A 256 8.22 10.05 -19.26
CA ASP A 256 9.12 11.19 -19.07
C ASP A 256 10.58 10.69 -18.99
N PRO A 257 11.57 11.37 -19.57
CA PRO A 257 12.98 10.95 -19.52
C PRO A 257 13.53 10.78 -18.08
N GLU A 258 12.92 11.45 -17.10
CA GLU A 258 13.25 11.33 -15.69
C GLU A 258 12.27 10.44 -14.92
N ALA A 259 11.44 9.66 -15.62
CA ALA A 259 10.50 8.76 -14.99
C ALA A 259 11.19 7.75 -14.08
N ILE A 260 10.47 7.38 -12.99
CA ILE A 260 10.89 6.30 -12.10
C ILE A 260 9.96 5.09 -12.24
N VAL A 261 10.49 3.93 -11.89
CA VAL A 261 9.74 2.66 -11.91
C VAL A 261 9.61 2.14 -10.48
N LEU A 262 8.39 1.76 -10.10
CA LEU A 262 8.04 1.17 -8.80
C LEU A 262 7.45 -0.24 -8.98
N HIS A 263 7.68 -1.11 -8.00
CA HIS A 263 7.10 -2.44 -7.90
C HIS A 263 7.10 -2.91 -6.45
N CYS A 264 5.94 -3.21 -5.90
CA CYS A 264 5.78 -3.58 -4.49
C CYS A 264 6.47 -4.90 -4.06
N LEU A 265 6.97 -5.68 -5.03
CA LEU A 265 7.60 -6.99 -4.85
C LEU A 265 6.68 -8.06 -4.19
N PRO A 266 6.86 -9.37 -4.55
CA PRO A 266 7.90 -9.93 -5.44
C PRO A 266 7.63 -9.63 -6.91
N ALA A 267 8.68 -9.46 -7.72
CA ALA A 267 8.56 -9.29 -9.17
C ALA A 267 8.74 -10.63 -9.89
N HIS A 268 7.87 -10.92 -10.85
CA HIS A 268 8.02 -12.05 -11.78
C HIS A 268 8.70 -11.53 -13.06
N ARG A 269 10.04 -11.52 -13.01
CA ARG A 269 10.87 -11.01 -14.10
C ARG A 269 10.61 -11.74 -15.41
N GLY A 270 10.33 -10.99 -16.46
CA GLY A 270 9.92 -11.50 -17.76
C GLY A 270 8.40 -11.63 -17.94
N ASP A 271 7.63 -11.48 -16.86
CA ASP A 271 6.17 -11.35 -16.90
C ASP A 271 5.76 -9.87 -16.83
N GLU A 272 5.40 -9.33 -15.68
CA GLU A 272 4.92 -7.93 -15.55
C GLU A 272 6.02 -6.88 -15.73
N ILE A 273 7.29 -7.24 -15.47
CA ILE A 273 8.43 -6.35 -15.61
C ILE A 273 9.65 -7.10 -16.18
N THR A 274 10.43 -6.46 -17.05
CA THR A 274 11.68 -7.05 -17.55
C THR A 274 12.86 -6.77 -16.62
N ASP A 275 13.90 -7.65 -16.66
CA ASP A 275 15.13 -7.47 -15.90
C ASP A 275 15.80 -6.12 -16.20
N GLU A 276 15.81 -5.72 -17.46
CA GLU A 276 16.41 -4.46 -17.92
C GLU A 276 15.78 -3.25 -17.23
N VAL A 277 14.46 -3.26 -17.04
CA VAL A 277 13.74 -2.16 -16.37
C VAL A 277 13.88 -2.28 -14.86
N MET A 278 13.75 -3.49 -14.31
CA MET A 278 13.82 -3.76 -12.87
C MET A 278 15.18 -3.36 -12.27
N ASP A 279 16.26 -3.63 -13.00
CA ASP A 279 17.64 -3.36 -12.57
C ASP A 279 18.21 -2.08 -13.23
N GLY A 280 17.39 -1.39 -14.02
CA GLY A 280 17.78 -0.19 -14.75
C GLY A 280 17.87 1.08 -13.88
N PRO A 281 18.42 2.16 -14.40
CA PRO A 281 18.65 3.40 -13.66
C PRO A 281 17.37 4.12 -13.22
N ALA A 282 16.24 3.86 -13.87
CA ALA A 282 14.93 4.41 -13.51
C ALA A 282 14.28 3.65 -12.34
N SER A 283 14.78 2.46 -11.98
CA SER A 283 14.21 1.66 -10.90
C SER A 283 14.41 2.33 -9.55
N ALA A 284 13.30 2.53 -8.83
CA ALA A 284 13.29 2.99 -7.44
C ALA A 284 12.74 1.92 -6.48
N VAL A 285 12.64 0.68 -6.95
CA VAL A 285 12.03 -0.46 -6.24
C VAL A 285 12.69 -0.74 -4.89
N TRP A 286 14.01 -0.57 -4.81
CA TRP A 286 14.74 -0.82 -3.54
C TRP A 286 14.53 0.30 -2.53
N ASP A 287 14.43 1.55 -2.96
CA ASP A 287 14.07 2.69 -2.11
C ASP A 287 12.62 2.56 -1.62
N GLU A 288 11.71 2.14 -2.51
CA GLU A 288 10.32 1.82 -2.20
C GLU A 288 10.22 0.73 -1.12
N ALA A 289 10.97 -0.35 -1.27
CA ALA A 289 11.03 -1.44 -0.30
C ALA A 289 11.58 -0.97 1.07
N GLU A 290 12.60 -0.10 1.09
CA GLU A 290 13.12 0.53 2.31
C GLU A 290 12.08 1.44 2.96
N ASN A 291 11.39 2.27 2.17
CA ASN A 291 10.40 3.22 2.64
C ASN A 291 9.20 2.56 3.34
N ARG A 292 8.95 1.26 3.10
CA ARG A 292 7.98 0.47 3.87
C ARG A 292 8.23 0.56 5.37
N LEU A 293 9.49 0.47 5.80
CA LEU A 293 9.85 0.58 7.21
C LEU A 293 9.51 1.96 7.79
N HIS A 294 9.82 3.01 7.05
CA HIS A 294 9.69 4.39 7.53
C HIS A 294 8.23 4.86 7.49
N ALA A 295 7.50 4.60 6.41
CA ALA A 295 6.08 4.94 6.28
C ALA A 295 5.21 4.22 7.33
N GLN A 296 5.44 2.94 7.57
CA GLN A 296 4.70 2.16 8.58
C GLN A 296 4.99 2.63 10.00
N LYS A 297 6.24 3.00 10.31
CA LYS A 297 6.57 3.62 11.60
C LYS A 297 5.82 4.94 11.79
N ALA A 298 5.88 5.80 10.79
CA ALA A 298 5.21 7.10 10.82
C ALA A 298 3.70 6.97 11.02
N LEU A 299 3.08 6.05 10.30
CA LEU A 299 1.67 5.74 10.45
C LEU A 299 1.32 5.30 11.88
N LEU A 300 2.11 4.38 12.46
CA LEU A 300 1.89 3.93 13.84
C LEU A 300 2.03 5.09 14.83
N VAL A 301 3.06 5.91 14.73
CA VAL A 301 3.25 7.09 15.59
C VAL A 301 2.05 8.03 15.48
N TRP A 302 1.66 8.36 14.26
CA TRP A 302 0.57 9.28 13.96
C TRP A 302 -0.77 8.78 14.53
N LEU A 303 -1.08 7.49 14.38
CA LEU A 303 -2.29 6.87 14.91
C LEU A 303 -2.29 6.83 16.45
N LEU A 304 -1.17 6.46 17.08
CA LEU A 304 -1.03 6.39 18.54
C LEU A 304 -1.21 7.75 19.20
N GLU A 305 -0.69 8.83 18.60
CA GLU A 305 -0.84 10.19 19.11
C GLU A 305 -2.27 10.70 19.03
N ARG A 306 -3.05 10.26 18.04
CA ARG A 306 -4.42 10.71 17.77
C ARG A 306 -5.51 9.80 18.35
N SER A 307 -5.14 8.66 18.91
CA SER A 307 -6.05 7.69 19.55
C SER A 307 -6.01 7.75 21.09
N ARG A 308 -5.28 8.70 21.65
CA ARG A 308 -5.21 8.96 23.12
C ARG A 308 -6.31 9.88 23.58
#